data_706377dd7b8c95c31bba051538deb453
#
_entry.id   706377dd7b8c95c31bba051538deb453
#
_cell.length_a   1.000
_cell.length_b   1.000
_cell.length_c   1.000
_cell.angle_alpha   90.00
_cell.angle_beta   90.00
_cell.angle_gamma   90.00
#
_symmetry.space_group_name_H-M   'P 1'
#
loop_
_entity.id
_entity.type
_entity.pdbx_description
1 polymer ?
#
loop_
_entity_poly.entity_id
_entity_poly.type
_entity_poly.pdbx_seq_one_letter_code
_entity_poly.pdbx_strand_id
1 'polypeptide(L)'
;EISCSLVGSEMCIRDRCQMNLKNQQKAKDALMLAWNVAKEDEFLEPFVEHHGLLQGLLESCIRKEDSKLYNKLSDKVIAFSRGWMSIHNPMSGNSVTDALSTVEFSIAMLASRDWNNQEIADYLGFSPNTVKTYLSRIYEKMNINKRDELKNYMLK
;
A
#
# COMPACT_ATOMS: atom_id res chain seq x y z
N GLU A 1 -16.46 -16.75 -19.25
CA GLU A 1 -16.76 -15.82 -18.12
C GLU A 1 -16.39 -16.43 -16.79
N ILE A 2 -15.15 -16.88 -16.64
CA ILE A 2 -14.64 -17.25 -15.32
C ILE A 2 -13.95 -16.01 -14.77
N SER A 3 -14.80 -15.16 -14.30
CA SER A 3 -14.77 -14.49 -13.04
C SER A 3 -13.46 -13.77 -12.71
N CYS A 4 -13.36 -12.56 -13.25
CA CYS A 4 -12.42 -11.52 -12.81
C CYS A 4 -12.44 -11.31 -11.27
N SER A 5 -13.54 -11.65 -10.60
CA SER A 5 -13.73 -11.60 -9.15
C SER A 5 -12.92 -12.64 -8.38
N LEU A 6 -12.79 -13.87 -8.88
CA LEU A 6 -11.99 -14.94 -8.25
C LEU A 6 -10.49 -14.67 -8.40
N VAL A 7 -10.07 -14.21 -9.56
CA VAL A 7 -8.65 -13.85 -9.82
C VAL A 7 -8.18 -12.74 -8.89
N GLY A 8 -9.02 -11.73 -8.61
CA GLY A 8 -8.66 -10.64 -7.71
C GLY A 8 -8.48 -11.08 -6.26
N SER A 9 -9.40 -11.86 -5.70
CA SER A 9 -9.38 -12.24 -4.29
C SER A 9 -8.34 -13.33 -3.98
N GLU A 10 -8.21 -14.36 -4.79
CA GLU A 10 -7.20 -15.41 -4.60
C GLU A 10 -5.79 -14.87 -4.76
N MET A 11 -5.58 -13.95 -5.70
CA MET A 11 -4.30 -13.34 -5.95
C MET A 11 -3.89 -12.42 -4.81
N CYS A 12 -4.79 -11.61 -4.28
CA CYS A 12 -4.53 -10.79 -3.08
C CYS A 12 -4.18 -11.62 -1.85
N ILE A 13 -4.85 -12.77 -1.65
CA ILE A 13 -4.53 -13.68 -0.55
C ILE A 13 -3.14 -14.29 -0.74
N ARG A 14 -2.81 -14.72 -1.96
CA ARG A 14 -1.49 -15.28 -2.30
C ARG A 14 -0.39 -14.26 -2.10
N ASP A 15 -0.56 -13.03 -2.56
CA ASP A 15 0.41 -11.94 -2.42
C ASP A 15 0.64 -11.59 -0.95
N ARG A 16 -0.43 -11.49 -0.17
CA ARG A 16 -0.36 -11.26 1.28
C ARG A 16 0.39 -12.37 2.01
N CYS A 17 0.14 -13.64 1.66
CA CYS A 17 0.89 -14.76 2.24
C CYS A 17 2.38 -14.69 1.88
N GLN A 18 2.71 -14.38 0.62
CA GLN A 18 4.10 -14.26 0.18
C GLN A 18 4.82 -13.07 0.84
N MET A 19 4.14 -11.94 1.02
CA MET A 19 4.71 -10.79 1.75
C MET A 19 4.96 -11.11 3.22
N ASN A 20 4.03 -11.79 3.89
CA ASN A 20 4.21 -12.23 5.28
C ASN A 20 5.39 -13.21 5.43
N LEU A 21 5.66 -14.03 4.40
CA LEU A 21 6.80 -14.93 4.34
C LEU A 21 8.10 -14.24 3.88
N LYS A 22 8.09 -12.91 3.69
CA LYS A 22 9.20 -12.11 3.13
C LYS A 22 9.65 -12.59 1.74
N ASN A 23 8.79 -13.25 0.98
CA ASN A 23 9.07 -13.71 -0.37
C ASN A 23 8.65 -12.65 -1.40
N GLN A 24 9.37 -11.55 -1.40
CA GLN A 24 9.05 -10.36 -2.20
C GLN A 24 8.97 -10.65 -3.70
N GLN A 25 9.85 -11.51 -4.22
CA GLN A 25 9.86 -11.78 -5.66
C GLN A 25 8.58 -12.48 -6.12
N LYS A 26 8.15 -13.51 -5.41
CA LYS A 26 6.90 -14.21 -5.75
C LYS A 26 5.67 -13.31 -5.60
N ALA A 27 5.66 -12.42 -4.61
CA ALA A 27 4.59 -11.45 -4.45
C ALA A 27 4.55 -10.47 -5.64
N LYS A 28 5.71 -9.96 -6.08
CA LYS A 28 5.83 -9.11 -7.27
C LYS A 28 5.37 -9.81 -8.54
N ASP A 29 5.81 -11.05 -8.76
CA ASP A 29 5.46 -11.83 -9.95
C ASP A 29 3.93 -12.07 -10.02
N ALA A 30 3.31 -12.40 -8.88
CA ALA A 30 1.88 -12.61 -8.78
C ALA A 30 1.09 -11.30 -9.03
N LEU A 31 1.52 -10.18 -8.42
CA LEU A 31 0.92 -8.88 -8.66
C LEU A 31 1.02 -8.47 -10.14
N MET A 32 2.19 -8.62 -10.75
CA MET A 32 2.40 -8.25 -12.16
C MET A 32 1.57 -9.10 -13.11
N LEU A 33 1.34 -10.36 -12.80
CA LEU A 33 0.43 -11.21 -13.57
C LEU A 33 -1.01 -10.67 -13.50
N ALA A 34 -1.50 -10.32 -12.30
CA ALA A 34 -2.82 -9.71 -12.12
C ALA A 34 -2.94 -8.37 -12.84
N TRP A 35 -1.92 -7.54 -12.67
CA TRP A 35 -1.87 -6.22 -13.26
C TRP A 35 -1.95 -6.27 -14.79
N ASN A 36 -1.19 -7.16 -15.42
CA ASN A 36 -1.17 -7.29 -16.87
C ASN A 36 -2.54 -7.68 -17.46
N VAL A 37 -3.34 -8.44 -16.71
CA VAL A 37 -4.71 -8.78 -17.12
C VAL A 37 -5.65 -7.58 -16.90
N ALA A 38 -5.54 -6.93 -15.75
CA ALA A 38 -6.47 -5.88 -15.35
C ALA A 38 -6.26 -4.53 -16.09
N LYS A 39 -5.02 -4.21 -16.46
CA LYS A 39 -4.67 -2.92 -17.06
C LYS A 39 -5.32 -2.68 -18.43
N GLU A 40 -5.59 -3.73 -19.20
CA GLU A 40 -6.19 -3.63 -20.55
C GLU A 40 -7.62 -3.07 -20.46
N ASP A 41 -8.38 -3.50 -19.45
CA ASP A 41 -9.75 -3.05 -19.19
C ASP A 41 -9.83 -1.94 -18.14
N GLU A 42 -8.69 -1.42 -17.68
CA GLU A 42 -8.60 -0.48 -16.55
C GLU A 42 -9.36 -0.95 -15.29
N PHE A 43 -9.40 -2.26 -15.06
CA PHE A 43 -10.07 -2.86 -13.90
C PHE A 43 -9.21 -2.71 -12.64
N LEU A 44 -9.30 -1.53 -12.01
CA LEU A 44 -8.45 -1.12 -10.90
C LEU A 44 -9.03 -1.45 -9.51
N GLU A 45 -10.31 -1.74 -9.43
CA GLU A 45 -11.06 -1.90 -8.18
C GLU A 45 -10.42 -2.92 -7.20
N PRO A 46 -9.98 -4.12 -7.61
CA PRO A 46 -9.36 -5.07 -6.68
C PRO A 46 -8.08 -4.54 -6.04
N PHE A 47 -7.30 -3.75 -6.77
CA PHE A 47 -6.07 -3.13 -6.26
C PHE A 47 -6.39 -1.97 -5.31
N VAL A 48 -7.48 -1.24 -5.56
CA VAL A 48 -7.96 -0.16 -4.69
C VAL A 48 -8.41 -0.70 -3.34
N GLU A 49 -9.29 -1.69 -3.35
CA GLU A 49 -9.87 -2.27 -2.12
C GLU A 49 -8.81 -2.95 -1.25
N HIS A 50 -7.80 -3.55 -1.86
CA HIS A 50 -6.78 -4.32 -1.17
C HIS A 50 -5.43 -3.58 -1.02
N HIS A 51 -5.37 -2.28 -1.35
CA HIS A 51 -4.13 -1.50 -1.31
C HIS A 51 -3.37 -1.64 0.02
N GLY A 52 -4.08 -1.52 1.16
CA GLY A 52 -3.48 -1.66 2.48
C GLY A 52 -2.88 -3.04 2.76
N LEU A 53 -3.38 -4.08 2.12
CA LEU A 53 -2.90 -5.46 2.26
C LEU A 53 -1.67 -5.74 1.38
N LEU A 54 -1.51 -4.99 0.29
CA LEU A 54 -0.42 -5.15 -0.68
C LEU A 54 0.91 -4.52 -0.21
N GLN A 55 0.90 -3.76 0.89
CA GLN A 55 2.11 -3.32 1.62
C GLN A 55 3.19 -2.68 0.73
N GLY A 56 2.78 -1.79 -0.17
CA GLY A 56 3.70 -1.08 -1.06
C GLY A 56 4.10 -1.84 -2.33
N LEU A 57 3.51 -3.00 -2.62
CA LEU A 57 3.74 -3.71 -3.88
C LEU A 57 3.36 -2.87 -5.09
N LEU A 58 2.23 -2.16 -5.03
CA LEU A 58 1.77 -1.27 -6.11
C LEU A 58 2.79 -0.16 -6.37
N GLU A 59 3.31 0.45 -5.32
CA GLU A 59 4.34 1.49 -5.39
C GLU A 59 5.65 0.96 -5.96
N SER A 60 6.04 -0.24 -5.57
CA SER A 60 7.31 -0.84 -5.99
C SER A 60 7.32 -1.30 -7.45
N CYS A 61 6.17 -1.76 -7.96
CA CYS A 61 6.05 -2.33 -9.29
C CYS A 61 5.42 -1.36 -10.28
N ILE A 62 4.16 -0.97 -10.04
CA ILE A 62 3.32 -0.29 -11.03
C ILE A 62 3.74 1.16 -11.24
N ARG A 63 4.14 1.88 -10.18
CA ARG A 63 4.56 3.28 -10.28
C ARG A 63 5.72 3.48 -11.26
N LYS A 64 6.62 2.51 -11.38
CA LYS A 64 7.77 2.57 -12.29
C LYS A 64 7.41 2.17 -13.71
N GLU A 65 6.46 1.24 -13.85
CA GLU A 65 6.04 0.72 -15.15
C GLU A 65 5.08 1.66 -15.86
N ASP A 66 4.04 2.11 -15.16
CA ASP A 66 3.01 3.02 -15.68
C ASP A 66 2.62 4.06 -14.63
N SER A 67 3.34 5.18 -14.64
CA SER A 67 3.08 6.28 -13.71
C SER A 67 1.71 6.93 -13.89
N LYS A 68 1.15 6.93 -15.11
CA LYS A 68 -0.15 7.52 -15.40
C LYS A 68 -1.28 6.70 -14.79
N LEU A 69 -1.25 5.39 -15.02
CA LEU A 69 -2.25 4.48 -14.49
C LEU A 69 -2.11 4.33 -12.95
N TYR A 70 -0.87 4.38 -12.44
CA TYR A 70 -0.62 4.44 -11.01
C TYR A 70 -1.23 5.67 -10.34
N ASN A 71 -1.12 6.86 -10.94
CA ASN A 71 -1.75 8.07 -10.39
C ASN A 71 -3.27 7.93 -10.33
N LYS A 72 -3.89 7.40 -11.40
CA LYS A 72 -5.33 7.11 -11.42
C LYS A 72 -5.74 6.12 -10.33
N LEU A 73 -4.93 5.07 -10.11
CA LEU A 73 -5.13 4.11 -9.04
C LEU A 73 -5.00 4.77 -7.67
N SER A 74 -3.97 5.59 -7.46
CA SER A 74 -3.73 6.30 -6.20
C SER A 74 -4.90 7.23 -5.83
N ASP A 75 -5.44 7.96 -6.79
CA ASP A 75 -6.61 8.83 -6.58
C ASP A 75 -7.84 8.01 -6.17
N LYS A 76 -8.07 6.85 -6.81
CA LYS A 76 -9.15 5.92 -6.43
C LYS A 76 -8.94 5.34 -5.02
N VAL A 77 -7.71 4.97 -4.63
CA VAL A 77 -7.40 4.48 -3.28
C VAL A 77 -7.72 5.54 -2.23
N ILE A 78 -7.32 6.79 -2.46
CA ILE A 78 -7.61 7.91 -1.55
C ILE A 78 -9.12 8.12 -1.41
N ALA A 79 -9.85 8.12 -2.52
CA ALA A 79 -11.30 8.27 -2.52
C ALA A 79 -12.00 7.11 -1.80
N PHE A 80 -11.58 5.87 -2.05
CA PHE A 80 -12.11 4.67 -1.38
C PHE A 80 -11.87 4.72 0.14
N SER A 81 -10.66 5.03 0.57
CA SER A 81 -10.30 5.11 1.98
C SER A 81 -11.15 6.15 2.72
N ARG A 82 -11.36 7.33 2.14
CA ARG A 82 -12.23 8.36 2.70
C ARG A 82 -13.69 7.90 2.81
N GLY A 83 -14.22 7.27 1.76
CA GLY A 83 -15.58 6.73 1.75
C GLY A 83 -15.77 5.63 2.78
N TRP A 84 -14.84 4.69 2.87
CA TRP A 84 -14.89 3.60 3.83
C TRP A 84 -14.87 4.10 5.27
N MET A 85 -14.02 5.08 5.58
CA MET A 85 -13.89 5.67 6.92
C MET A 85 -15.13 6.44 7.35
N SER A 86 -15.76 7.19 6.42
CA SER A 86 -16.99 7.92 6.73
C SER A 86 -18.13 7.01 7.15
N ILE A 87 -18.16 5.77 6.64
CA ILE A 87 -19.19 4.77 6.95
C ILE A 87 -18.88 4.00 8.24
N HIS A 88 -17.62 3.60 8.43
CA HIS A 88 -17.24 2.67 9.50
C HIS A 88 -16.72 3.35 10.76
N ASN A 89 -16.33 4.63 10.69
CA ASN A 89 -15.79 5.37 11.83
C ASN A 89 -16.32 6.82 11.92
N PRO A 90 -17.66 7.02 12.02
CA PRO A 90 -18.25 8.35 12.01
C PRO A 90 -17.87 9.20 13.22
N MET A 91 -17.35 8.59 14.31
CA MET A 91 -17.04 9.27 15.58
C MET A 91 -15.57 9.72 15.69
N SER A 92 -14.66 9.17 14.91
CA SER A 92 -13.26 9.59 14.90
C SER A 92 -13.04 10.65 13.82
N GLY A 93 -13.33 11.89 14.12
CA GLY A 93 -13.26 13.02 13.18
C GLY A 93 -11.88 13.30 12.54
N ASN A 94 -10.85 12.53 12.83
CA ASN A 94 -9.54 12.55 12.18
C ASN A 94 -8.89 11.18 12.36
N SER A 95 -9.12 10.27 11.42
CA SER A 95 -8.29 9.09 11.36
C SER A 95 -6.90 9.51 10.88
N VAL A 96 -5.91 9.17 11.66
CA VAL A 96 -4.49 9.47 11.40
C VAL A 96 -4.04 8.98 10.02
N THR A 97 -4.67 7.93 9.51
CA THR A 97 -4.40 7.38 8.18
C THR A 97 -4.92 8.25 7.03
N ASP A 98 -5.92 9.11 7.26
CA ASP A 98 -6.45 10.02 6.23
C ASP A 98 -5.46 11.12 5.83
N ALA A 99 -4.49 11.40 6.67
CA ALA A 99 -3.46 12.39 6.42
C ALA A 99 -2.29 11.85 5.57
N LEU A 100 -2.19 10.52 5.40
CA LEU A 100 -1.09 9.90 4.68
C LEU A 100 -1.43 9.71 3.20
N SER A 101 -0.46 10.04 2.32
CA SER A 101 -0.52 9.61 0.92
C SER A 101 -0.30 8.09 0.82
N THR A 102 -0.63 7.50 -0.34
CA THR A 102 -0.43 6.05 -0.58
C THR A 102 1.02 5.60 -0.36
N VAL A 103 1.99 6.43 -0.77
CA VAL A 103 3.42 6.18 -0.56
C VAL A 103 3.79 6.27 0.92
N GLU A 104 3.31 7.30 1.62
CA GLU A 104 3.54 7.46 3.07
C GLU A 104 2.92 6.29 3.85
N PHE A 105 1.70 5.88 3.49
CA PHE A 105 1.04 4.73 4.09
C PHE A 105 1.86 3.44 3.88
N SER A 106 2.35 3.19 2.66
CA SER A 106 3.18 2.03 2.35
C SER A 106 4.49 2.02 3.15
N ILE A 107 5.16 3.17 3.28
CA ILE A 107 6.36 3.32 4.10
C ILE A 107 6.05 3.07 5.58
N ALA A 108 4.95 3.62 6.11
CA ALA A 108 4.53 3.41 7.49
C ALA A 108 4.22 1.93 7.79
N MET A 109 3.54 1.24 6.86
CA MET A 109 3.24 -0.19 6.97
C MET A 109 4.51 -1.05 7.00
N LEU A 110 5.46 -0.82 6.11
CA LEU A 110 6.72 -1.55 6.09
C LEU A 110 7.56 -1.26 7.35
N ALA A 111 7.58 0.01 7.78
CA ALA A 111 8.29 0.42 8.99
C ALA A 111 7.69 -0.19 10.26
N SER A 112 6.36 -0.34 10.35
CA SER A 112 5.69 -0.99 11.47
C SER A 112 5.99 -2.49 11.58
N ARG A 113 6.48 -3.10 10.50
CA ARG A 113 6.90 -4.51 10.41
C ARG A 113 8.41 -4.69 10.59
N ASP A 114 9.06 -3.73 11.21
CA ASP A 114 10.49 -3.74 11.55
C ASP A 114 11.44 -3.75 10.33
N TRP A 115 10.95 -3.35 9.13
CA TRP A 115 11.84 -3.14 7.98
C TRP A 115 12.71 -1.92 8.22
N ASN A 116 14.02 -2.02 8.02
CA ASN A 116 14.91 -0.87 8.12
C ASN A 116 14.79 0.07 6.90
N ASN A 117 15.35 1.27 6.98
CA ASN A 117 15.23 2.28 5.93
C ASN A 117 15.87 1.86 4.60
N GLN A 118 16.93 1.04 4.66
CA GLN A 118 17.57 0.51 3.46
C GLN A 118 16.66 -0.51 2.77
N GLU A 119 16.09 -1.45 3.52
CA GLU A 119 15.15 -2.45 2.99
C GLU A 119 13.92 -1.79 2.34
N ILE A 120 13.36 -0.77 2.99
CA ILE A 120 12.23 0.00 2.45
C ILE A 120 12.63 0.75 1.17
N ALA A 121 13.82 1.36 1.18
CA ALA A 121 14.36 2.09 0.03
C ALA A 121 14.56 1.18 -1.17
N ASP A 122 15.20 0.04 -0.98
CA ASP A 122 15.46 -0.96 -2.02
C ASP A 122 14.14 -1.51 -2.59
N TYR A 123 13.17 -1.77 -1.72
CA TYR A 123 11.87 -2.31 -2.08
C TYR A 123 11.02 -1.32 -2.90
N LEU A 124 10.92 -0.06 -2.44
CA LEU A 124 10.09 0.97 -3.09
C LEU A 124 10.85 1.73 -4.20
N GLY A 125 12.17 1.50 -4.33
CA GLY A 125 13.03 2.16 -5.30
C GLY A 125 13.27 3.63 -4.98
N PHE A 126 13.45 3.94 -3.71
CA PHE A 126 13.88 5.25 -3.21
C PHE A 126 15.34 5.21 -2.74
N SER A 127 15.86 6.36 -2.32
CA SER A 127 17.07 6.42 -1.51
C SER A 127 16.73 6.26 -0.01
N PRO A 128 17.63 5.74 0.84
CA PRO A 128 17.40 5.67 2.28
C PRO A 128 17.14 7.03 2.92
N ASN A 129 17.76 8.10 2.38
CA ASN A 129 17.51 9.47 2.82
C ASN A 129 16.08 9.93 2.48
N THR A 130 15.58 9.53 1.32
CA THR A 130 14.18 9.80 0.93
C THR A 130 13.21 9.11 1.89
N VAL A 131 13.46 7.84 2.23
CA VAL A 131 12.64 7.10 3.22
C VAL A 131 12.67 7.78 4.58
N LYS A 132 13.85 8.22 5.04
CA LYS A 132 14.00 8.98 6.29
C LYS A 132 13.16 10.26 6.30
N THR A 133 13.15 10.99 5.18
CA THR A 133 12.36 12.23 5.03
C THR A 133 10.85 11.91 5.08
N TYR A 134 10.41 10.86 4.42
CA TYR A 134 9.01 10.41 4.51
C TYR A 134 8.63 10.01 5.93
N LEU A 135 9.47 9.24 6.62
CA LEU A 135 9.20 8.83 8.01
C LEU A 135 9.07 10.05 8.94
N SER A 136 9.91 11.07 8.79
CA SER A 136 9.77 12.31 9.57
C SER A 136 8.41 12.98 9.33
N ARG A 137 7.98 13.09 8.08
CA ARG A 137 6.65 13.65 7.74
C ARG A 137 5.50 12.79 8.26
N ILE A 138 5.63 11.46 8.19
CA ILE A 138 4.66 10.52 8.75
C ILE A 138 4.52 10.74 10.25
N TYR A 139 5.64 10.85 10.98
CA TYR A 139 5.62 11.08 12.43
C TYR A 139 4.93 12.39 12.79
N GLU A 140 5.20 13.47 12.05
CA GLU A 140 4.48 14.74 12.22
C GLU A 140 2.98 14.59 11.99
N LYS A 141 2.58 13.99 10.86
CA LYS A 141 1.17 13.80 10.51
C LYS A 141 0.42 12.92 11.49
N MET A 142 1.09 11.89 12.02
CA MET A 142 0.52 10.95 12.98
C MET A 142 0.66 11.40 14.44
N ASN A 143 1.34 12.53 14.68
CA ASN A 143 1.64 13.04 16.02
C ASN A 143 2.30 11.97 16.91
N ILE A 144 3.30 11.27 16.36
CA ILE A 144 4.10 10.25 17.06
C ILE A 144 5.57 10.65 17.06
N ASN A 145 6.32 10.16 18.04
CA ASN A 145 7.72 10.51 18.21
C ASN A 145 8.70 9.37 17.92
N LYS A 146 8.20 8.14 17.92
CA LYS A 146 9.03 6.94 17.79
C LYS A 146 8.46 5.98 16.75
N ARG A 147 9.38 5.25 16.10
CA ARG A 147 9.04 4.23 15.10
C ARG A 147 8.13 3.13 15.65
N ASP A 148 8.38 2.69 16.89
CA ASP A 148 7.61 1.62 17.52
C ASP A 148 6.13 1.98 17.69
N GLU A 149 5.81 3.27 17.80
CA GLU A 149 4.44 3.75 17.92
C GLU A 149 3.62 3.49 16.64
N LEU A 150 4.28 3.36 15.47
CA LEU A 150 3.61 2.98 14.22
C LEU A 150 2.84 1.68 14.34
N LYS A 151 3.34 0.71 15.12
CA LYS A 151 2.68 -0.59 15.31
C LYS A 151 1.26 -0.45 15.89
N ASN A 152 1.07 0.54 16.76
CA ASN A 152 -0.22 0.79 17.41
C ASN A 152 -1.31 1.26 16.44
N TYR A 153 -0.91 1.87 15.33
CA TYR A 153 -1.81 2.44 14.33
C TYR A 153 -1.96 1.58 13.07
N MET A 154 -0.89 0.87 12.70
CA MET A 154 -0.83 0.20 11.40
C MET A 154 -1.10 -1.32 11.47
N LEU A 155 -1.03 -1.93 12.65
CA LEU A 155 -1.15 -3.39 12.83
C LEU A 155 -2.42 -3.82 13.61
N LYS A 156 -3.39 -2.94 13.75
CA LYS A 156 -4.69 -3.27 14.38
C LYS A 156 -5.64 -3.92 13.40
#